data_dc72dd15a573e33a89bba05beb515bf5
#
_entry.id   dc72dd15a573e33a89bba05beb515bf5
#
_cell.length_a   1.000
_cell.length_b   1.000
_cell.length_c   1.000
_cell.angle_alpha   90.00
_cell.angle_beta   90.00
_cell.angle_gamma   90.00
#
_symmetry.space_group_name_H-M   'P 1'
#
loop_
_entity.id
_entity.type
_entity.pdbx_description
1 polymer ?
#
loop_
_entity_poly.entity_id
_entity_poly.type
_entity_poly.pdbx_seq_one_letter_code
_entity_poly.pdbx_strand_id
1 'polypeptide(L)'
;MAVIILCSVCTDALAAFGGLVPLDWSGQVAYNYGYVDNAGNESETTSLLLGLDASGYIWRPWFATTSLALNVGLSNSVTATSSSDSTVGTGDFSLGIFPGSRFPFSMSYSRTDSRSQSFQDISRTSGDTSFTVTRLSLRQSYRPRGYGQVYNAWYYLTKFSGEAFGSESTAYGLDYSLRFSPHSLALNATHSSSTSSSSSNEPSTDVLSLTHVYTPSNELGVNNLVSFVQTDPGDGGTASKDSQAFSSFFWRPEHRAINVSGGVRLSETRSEGAVSTVNRGLNTHLGLGYRITRSLNFSANASVGTTDSDDTQTLSTAQAASLTYSGGHQQISGLSYGWQWNGGVSNSNTRTEAAGTTISADQQTISSGIGHNLGKSWALSQSSSVSGNFSQSISGSKSSEVDVVAKTLNHGLSFSWNRRGQRGSTYLNSRLSDSRGYGERDTVYDDFGASLISDYAINRLSSLSGNMDFSASQNETENDAGGKDTSGSRVLSGGLAYRNSRPLGIYNLQFSSNLMGSKQIDSPVPTTTLRWDASFRYSLGLLSTSLNFRAARSASGSVSKSMNFQATRSF
;
A
#
# COMPACT_ATOMS: atom_id res chain seq x y z
N MET A 1 17.88 -39.21 11.49
CA MET A 1 18.76 -40.17 10.80
C MET A 1 18.12 -40.82 9.58
N ALA A 2 16.83 -41.20 9.61
CA ALA A 2 16.11 -41.78 8.48
C ALA A 2 15.98 -40.87 7.23
N VAL A 3 15.91 -39.55 7.38
CA VAL A 3 15.77 -38.58 6.28
C VAL A 3 17.05 -38.43 5.45
N ILE A 4 18.23 -38.59 6.07
CA ILE A 4 19.53 -38.52 5.37
C ILE A 4 19.74 -39.75 4.48
N ILE A 5 19.18 -40.89 4.88
CA ILE A 5 19.25 -42.12 4.07
C ILE A 5 18.29 -42.06 2.87
N LEU A 6 17.14 -41.39 2.99
CA LEU A 6 16.21 -41.21 1.87
C LEU A 6 16.79 -40.31 0.75
N CYS A 7 17.54 -39.26 1.10
CA CYS A 7 18.19 -38.39 0.12
C CYS A 7 19.29 -39.08 -0.69
N SER A 8 20.06 -39.98 -0.07
CA SER A 8 21.12 -40.70 -0.78
C SER A 8 20.58 -41.80 -1.73
N VAL A 9 19.44 -42.40 -1.41
CA VAL A 9 18.80 -43.42 -2.26
C VAL A 9 18.08 -42.78 -3.46
N CYS A 10 17.55 -41.56 -3.31
CA CYS A 10 16.88 -40.84 -4.40
C CYS A 10 17.86 -40.38 -5.50
N THR A 11 19.09 -40.01 -5.15
CA THR A 11 20.11 -39.59 -6.14
C THR A 11 20.55 -40.75 -7.05
N ASP A 12 20.65 -41.95 -6.50
CA ASP A 12 21.07 -43.12 -7.29
C ASP A 12 19.93 -43.71 -8.16
N ALA A 13 18.68 -43.61 -7.69
CA ALA A 13 17.53 -44.11 -8.46
C ALA A 13 17.17 -43.20 -9.64
N LEU A 14 17.43 -41.90 -9.57
CA LEU A 14 17.20 -40.95 -10.67
C LEU A 14 18.33 -40.91 -11.68
N ALA A 15 19.55 -41.22 -11.28
CA ALA A 15 20.67 -41.44 -12.22
C ALA A 15 20.45 -42.63 -13.15
N ALA A 16 19.59 -43.58 -12.78
CA ALA A 16 19.24 -44.76 -13.62
C ALA A 16 18.22 -44.43 -14.75
N PHE A 17 17.51 -43.29 -14.68
CA PHE A 17 16.69 -42.76 -15.78
C PHE A 17 17.52 -41.99 -16.82
N GLY A 18 18.62 -42.57 -17.20
CA GLY A 18 19.61 -42.18 -18.22
C GLY A 18 19.29 -40.96 -19.07
N GLY A 19 19.90 -39.82 -18.76
CA GLY A 19 20.22 -38.78 -19.73
C GLY A 19 19.11 -37.85 -20.18
N LEU A 20 17.89 -37.95 -19.66
CA LEU A 20 16.73 -37.19 -20.16
C LEU A 20 16.44 -35.89 -19.42
N VAL A 21 16.87 -35.73 -18.18
CA VAL A 21 16.53 -34.53 -17.38
C VAL A 21 17.68 -34.21 -16.42
N PRO A 22 18.49 -33.19 -16.66
CA PRO A 22 19.37 -32.67 -15.64
C PRO A 22 18.51 -31.93 -14.60
N LEU A 23 18.34 -32.54 -13.44
CA LEU A 23 17.63 -31.98 -12.30
C LEU A 23 18.64 -31.44 -11.29
N ASP A 24 18.54 -30.15 -11.00
CA ASP A 24 19.21 -29.53 -9.88
C ASP A 24 18.33 -29.69 -8.64
N TRP A 25 18.89 -30.33 -7.62
CA TRP A 25 18.20 -30.58 -6.36
C TRP A 25 18.73 -29.64 -5.29
N SER A 26 17.82 -29.08 -4.52
CA SER A 26 18.14 -28.35 -3.31
C SER A 26 17.12 -28.68 -2.23
N GLY A 27 17.49 -28.50 -0.99
CA GLY A 27 16.55 -28.76 0.08
C GLY A 27 16.90 -27.97 1.33
N GLN A 28 15.96 -27.97 2.25
CA GLN A 28 16.13 -27.32 3.56
C GLN A 28 15.47 -28.11 4.67
N VAL A 29 16.09 -28.06 5.82
CA VAL A 29 15.50 -28.47 7.09
C VAL A 29 15.53 -27.26 8.00
N ALA A 30 14.37 -26.87 8.51
CA ALA A 30 14.27 -25.77 9.46
C ALA A 30 13.55 -26.22 10.73
N TYR A 31 14.11 -25.87 11.86
CA TYR A 31 13.52 -26.05 13.18
C TYR A 31 13.24 -24.67 13.77
N ASN A 32 12.02 -24.48 14.29
CA ASN A 32 11.62 -23.27 14.97
C ASN A 32 11.09 -23.62 16.36
N TYR A 33 11.47 -22.84 17.34
CA TYR A 33 10.90 -22.85 18.67
C TYR A 33 10.47 -21.43 19.03
N GLY A 34 9.22 -21.29 19.46
CA GLY A 34 8.64 -20.02 19.89
C GLY A 34 8.08 -20.15 21.29
N TYR A 35 8.34 -19.17 22.12
CA TYR A 35 7.72 -18.99 23.43
C TYR A 35 7.13 -17.59 23.52
N VAL A 36 5.92 -17.49 24.01
CA VAL A 36 5.20 -16.24 24.22
C VAL A 36 4.53 -16.28 25.60
N ASP A 37 4.78 -15.26 26.40
CA ASP A 37 4.06 -14.97 27.65
C ASP A 37 3.34 -13.63 27.52
N ASN A 38 2.02 -13.66 27.52
CA ASN A 38 1.15 -12.49 27.48
C ASN A 38 0.43 -12.34 28.82
N ALA A 39 1.03 -11.58 29.73
CA ALA A 39 0.42 -11.28 31.03
C ALA A 39 0.01 -12.53 31.83
N GLY A 40 0.85 -13.57 31.80
CA GLY A 40 0.62 -14.84 32.50
C GLY A 40 -0.06 -15.91 31.64
N ASN A 41 -0.42 -15.61 30.39
CA ASN A 41 -0.86 -16.62 29.43
C ASN A 41 0.36 -17.07 28.60
N GLU A 42 0.88 -18.22 28.93
CA GLU A 42 2.05 -18.79 28.26
C GLU A 42 1.64 -19.65 27.08
N SER A 43 2.38 -19.55 25.98
CA SER A 43 2.27 -20.47 24.86
C SER A 43 3.65 -20.85 24.33
N GLU A 44 3.81 -22.13 24.02
CA GLU A 44 4.99 -22.68 23.38
C GLU A 44 4.62 -23.23 22.00
N THR A 45 5.44 -22.98 21.02
CA THR A 45 5.27 -23.51 19.67
C THR A 45 6.56 -24.11 19.19
N THR A 46 6.52 -25.34 18.75
CA THR A 46 7.63 -26.04 18.13
C THR A 46 7.25 -26.42 16.72
N SER A 47 8.11 -26.13 15.74
CA SER A 47 7.86 -26.57 14.36
C SER A 47 9.12 -27.08 13.68
N LEU A 48 8.91 -28.09 12.83
CA LEU A 48 9.91 -28.68 11.94
C LEU A 48 9.40 -28.53 10.51
N LEU A 49 10.20 -27.92 9.66
CA LEU A 49 9.93 -27.80 8.22
C LEU A 49 10.99 -28.58 7.44
N LEU A 50 10.52 -29.41 6.54
CA LEU A 50 11.34 -30.12 5.55
C LEU A 50 10.93 -29.61 4.18
N GLY A 51 11.88 -29.11 3.38
CA GLY A 51 11.66 -28.65 2.02
C GLY A 51 12.59 -29.39 1.07
N LEU A 52 12.07 -29.72 -0.11
CA LEU A 52 12.81 -30.30 -1.20
C LEU A 52 12.38 -29.60 -2.49
N ASP A 53 13.34 -29.04 -3.21
CA ASP A 53 13.14 -28.37 -4.47
C ASP A 53 13.94 -29.08 -5.57
N ALA A 54 13.30 -29.26 -6.71
CA ALA A 54 13.93 -29.81 -7.90
C ALA A 54 13.60 -28.91 -9.08
N SER A 55 14.59 -28.55 -9.87
CA SER A 55 14.38 -27.78 -11.09
C SER A 55 15.21 -28.36 -12.23
N GLY A 56 14.70 -28.24 -13.44
CA GLY A 56 15.40 -28.76 -14.58
C GLY A 56 14.69 -28.49 -15.90
N TYR A 57 15.10 -29.21 -16.92
CA TYR A 57 14.48 -29.10 -18.23
C TYR A 57 14.23 -30.46 -18.85
N ILE A 58 13.16 -30.58 -19.64
CA ILE A 58 12.85 -31.80 -20.43
C ILE A 58 13.49 -31.63 -21.81
N TRP A 59 14.35 -32.58 -22.18
CA TRP A 59 15.10 -32.63 -23.42
C TRP A 59 16.08 -31.47 -23.59
N ARG A 60 15.62 -30.21 -23.60
CA ARG A 60 16.47 -29.02 -23.71
C ARG A 60 15.77 -27.82 -23.06
N PRO A 61 16.53 -26.83 -22.52
CA PRO A 61 15.94 -25.66 -21.83
C PRO A 61 14.99 -24.81 -22.70
N TRP A 62 15.19 -24.82 -23.99
CA TRP A 62 14.32 -24.09 -24.93
C TRP A 62 13.03 -24.85 -25.27
N PHE A 63 12.98 -26.18 -25.03
CA PHE A 63 11.78 -26.99 -25.25
C PHE A 63 10.85 -26.93 -24.04
N ALA A 64 11.32 -27.39 -22.87
CA ALA A 64 10.51 -27.31 -21.66
C ALA A 64 11.39 -27.18 -20.40
N THR A 65 10.93 -26.38 -19.47
CA THR A 65 11.47 -26.23 -18.11
C THR A 65 10.47 -26.76 -17.11
N THR A 66 10.94 -27.37 -16.04
CA THR A 66 10.09 -27.90 -14.96
C THR A 66 10.67 -27.58 -13.60
N SER A 67 9.80 -27.37 -12.62
CA SER A 67 10.18 -27.32 -11.21
C SER A 67 9.18 -28.07 -10.36
N LEU A 68 9.67 -28.66 -9.29
CA LEU A 68 8.90 -29.35 -8.26
C LEU A 68 9.39 -28.87 -6.90
N ALA A 69 8.49 -28.44 -6.04
CA ALA A 69 8.77 -28.13 -4.65
C ALA A 69 7.85 -28.96 -3.75
N LEU A 70 8.42 -29.60 -2.75
CA LEU A 70 7.70 -30.37 -1.74
C LEU A 70 8.10 -29.87 -0.37
N ASN A 71 7.11 -29.47 0.44
CA ASN A 71 7.34 -28.99 1.78
C ASN A 71 6.43 -29.74 2.76
N VAL A 72 6.98 -30.15 3.88
CA VAL A 72 6.24 -30.77 4.99
C VAL A 72 6.59 -30.03 6.26
N GLY A 73 5.57 -29.45 6.89
CA GLY A 73 5.65 -28.77 8.18
C GLY A 73 4.93 -29.55 9.25
N LEU A 74 5.60 -29.77 10.37
CA LEU A 74 5.04 -30.32 11.59
C LEU A 74 5.09 -29.22 12.64
N SER A 75 4.02 -28.95 13.34
CA SER A 75 3.96 -27.94 14.40
C SER A 75 3.15 -28.43 15.57
N ASN A 76 3.68 -28.20 16.75
CA ASN A 76 3.01 -28.41 18.03
C ASN A 76 2.93 -27.08 18.76
N SER A 77 1.77 -26.73 19.27
CA SER A 77 1.54 -25.55 20.09
C SER A 77 0.86 -25.94 21.39
N VAL A 78 1.41 -25.50 22.49
CA VAL A 78 0.93 -25.78 23.84
C VAL A 78 0.66 -24.47 24.56
N THR A 79 -0.52 -24.34 25.15
CA THR A 79 -0.87 -23.24 26.06
C THR A 79 -1.24 -23.82 27.42
N ALA A 80 -1.45 -22.98 28.42
CA ALA A 80 -1.85 -23.43 29.77
C ALA A 80 -3.16 -24.25 29.76
N THR A 81 -4.03 -24.06 28.76
CA THR A 81 -5.39 -24.65 28.72
C THR A 81 -5.67 -25.50 27.47
N SER A 82 -4.77 -25.51 26.50
CA SER A 82 -4.96 -26.24 25.24
C SER A 82 -3.63 -26.69 24.62
N SER A 83 -3.69 -27.74 23.84
CA SER A 83 -2.61 -28.16 22.96
C SER A 83 -3.13 -28.33 21.53
N SER A 84 -2.31 -28.08 20.56
CA SER A 84 -2.66 -28.24 19.14
C SER A 84 -1.47 -28.79 18.37
N ASP A 85 -1.70 -29.88 17.67
CA ASP A 85 -0.75 -30.46 16.71
C ASP A 85 -1.23 -30.14 15.30
N SER A 86 -0.33 -29.70 14.45
CA SER A 86 -0.65 -29.45 13.05
C SER A 86 0.40 -30.05 12.11
N THR A 87 -0.07 -30.56 11.00
CA THR A 87 0.75 -31.06 9.90
C THR A 87 0.32 -30.37 8.63
N VAL A 88 1.27 -29.78 7.92
CA VAL A 88 1.02 -29.12 6.63
C VAL A 88 1.93 -29.72 5.58
N GLY A 89 1.34 -30.26 4.52
CA GLY A 89 2.04 -30.73 3.33
C GLY A 89 1.75 -29.81 2.15
N THR A 90 2.78 -29.35 1.47
CA THR A 90 2.62 -28.54 0.24
C THR A 90 3.41 -29.16 -0.88
N GLY A 91 2.78 -29.32 -2.04
CA GLY A 91 3.42 -29.73 -3.27
C GLY A 91 3.15 -28.70 -4.38
N ASP A 92 4.18 -28.20 -5.00
CA ASP A 92 4.12 -27.25 -6.10
C ASP A 92 4.83 -27.84 -7.31
N PHE A 93 4.18 -27.79 -8.46
CA PHE A 93 4.73 -28.22 -9.74
C PHE A 93 4.56 -27.12 -10.76
N SER A 94 5.62 -26.82 -11.52
CA SER A 94 5.51 -25.92 -12.66
C SER A 94 6.11 -26.53 -13.91
N LEU A 95 5.52 -26.19 -15.06
CA LEU A 95 5.94 -26.62 -16.39
C LEU A 95 5.87 -25.43 -17.34
N GLY A 96 6.97 -25.10 -17.98
CA GLY A 96 7.04 -24.13 -19.05
C GLY A 96 7.40 -24.82 -20.36
N ILE A 97 6.57 -24.70 -21.38
CA ILE A 97 6.81 -25.27 -22.72
C ILE A 97 7.15 -24.13 -23.67
N PHE A 98 8.23 -24.28 -24.41
CA PHE A 98 8.77 -23.28 -25.35
C PHE A 98 8.95 -21.89 -24.70
N PRO A 99 9.61 -21.77 -23.52
CA PRO A 99 9.63 -20.53 -22.75
C PRO A 99 10.26 -19.33 -23.49
N GLY A 100 11.20 -19.59 -24.40
CA GLY A 100 11.83 -18.58 -25.25
C GLY A 100 11.19 -18.38 -26.61
N SER A 101 10.08 -19.04 -26.92
CA SER A 101 9.42 -19.00 -28.23
C SER A 101 8.39 -17.87 -28.32
N ARG A 102 7.73 -17.82 -29.48
CA ARG A 102 6.56 -16.93 -29.67
C ARG A 102 5.28 -17.48 -29.06
N PHE A 103 5.27 -18.73 -28.67
CA PHE A 103 4.15 -19.47 -28.13
C PHE A 103 4.51 -20.11 -26.79
N PRO A 104 5.00 -19.31 -25.78
CA PRO A 104 5.29 -19.90 -24.49
C PRO A 104 3.99 -20.32 -23.80
N PHE A 105 3.96 -21.56 -23.35
CA PHE A 105 2.93 -22.09 -22.48
C PHE A 105 3.50 -22.30 -21.09
N SER A 106 2.75 -21.96 -20.05
CA SER A 106 3.09 -22.26 -18.67
C SER A 106 1.92 -22.88 -17.93
N MET A 107 2.22 -23.84 -17.09
CA MET A 107 1.32 -24.49 -16.17
C MET A 107 1.94 -24.46 -14.79
N SER A 108 1.15 -24.12 -13.77
CA SER A 108 1.50 -24.34 -12.38
C SER A 108 0.37 -25.04 -11.66
N TYR A 109 0.73 -26.00 -10.83
CA TYR A 109 -0.18 -26.74 -9.98
C TYR A 109 0.37 -26.73 -8.56
N SER A 110 -0.44 -26.35 -7.60
CA SER A 110 -0.07 -26.46 -6.18
C SER A 110 -1.18 -27.13 -5.38
N ARG A 111 -0.76 -27.90 -4.40
CA ARG A 111 -1.66 -28.53 -3.44
C ARG A 111 -1.10 -28.38 -2.04
N THR A 112 -1.89 -27.83 -1.14
CA THR A 112 -1.61 -27.75 0.29
C THR A 112 -2.62 -28.58 1.04
N ASP A 113 -2.16 -29.49 1.87
CA ASP A 113 -2.97 -30.31 2.78
C ASP A 113 -2.59 -29.89 4.21
N SER A 114 -3.54 -29.43 4.99
CA SER A 114 -3.34 -28.99 6.38
C SER A 114 -4.28 -29.77 7.28
N ARG A 115 -3.72 -30.33 8.34
CA ARG A 115 -4.45 -31.03 9.41
C ARG A 115 -4.05 -30.45 10.73
N SER A 116 -5.01 -30.08 11.55
CA SER A 116 -4.79 -29.57 12.89
C SER A 116 -5.72 -30.26 13.86
N GLN A 117 -5.15 -30.76 14.95
CA GLN A 117 -5.89 -31.34 16.08
C GLN A 117 -5.70 -30.45 17.29
N SER A 118 -6.77 -29.97 17.89
CA SER A 118 -6.73 -29.14 19.08
C SER A 118 -7.43 -29.85 20.26
N PHE A 119 -6.80 -29.79 21.42
CA PHE A 119 -7.32 -30.34 22.67
C PHE A 119 -7.49 -29.19 23.67
N GLN A 120 -8.70 -29.05 24.22
CA GLN A 120 -9.00 -28.12 25.31
C GLN A 120 -9.26 -28.87 26.60
N ASP A 121 -8.49 -28.55 27.65
CA ASP A 121 -8.55 -29.27 28.94
C ASP A 121 -9.90 -29.19 29.67
N ILE A 122 -10.68 -28.11 29.43
CA ILE A 122 -11.94 -27.84 30.18
C ILE A 122 -13.15 -28.56 29.60
N SER A 123 -13.15 -28.94 28.33
CA SER A 123 -14.34 -29.48 27.66
C SER A 123 -14.17 -30.88 27.07
N ARG A 124 -12.95 -31.42 27.03
CA ARG A 124 -12.61 -32.68 26.32
C ARG A 124 -13.10 -32.73 24.86
N THR A 125 -13.42 -31.59 24.26
CA THR A 125 -13.79 -31.50 22.86
C THR A 125 -12.51 -31.41 22.04
N SER A 126 -12.17 -32.48 21.34
CA SER A 126 -11.17 -32.44 20.28
C SER A 126 -11.82 -31.79 19.07
N GLY A 127 -11.25 -30.69 18.63
CA GLY A 127 -11.60 -30.10 17.34
C GLY A 127 -10.55 -30.52 16.31
N ASP A 128 -10.92 -31.46 15.45
CA ASP A 128 -10.09 -31.80 14.29
C ASP A 128 -10.49 -30.87 13.16
N THR A 129 -9.53 -30.18 12.57
CA THR A 129 -9.74 -29.36 11.36
C THR A 129 -8.78 -29.82 10.29
N SER A 130 -9.33 -30.23 9.16
CA SER A 130 -8.53 -30.54 7.99
C SER A 130 -9.03 -29.73 6.80
N PHE A 131 -8.10 -29.24 6.01
CA PHE A 131 -8.44 -28.63 4.74
C PHE A 131 -7.38 -28.90 3.68
N THR A 132 -7.83 -28.95 2.44
CA THR A 132 -6.97 -29.05 1.27
C THR A 132 -7.23 -27.86 0.36
N VAL A 133 -6.16 -27.21 -0.09
CA VAL A 133 -6.22 -26.16 -1.10
C VAL A 133 -5.50 -26.65 -2.35
N THR A 134 -6.20 -26.66 -3.47
CA THR A 134 -5.63 -26.98 -4.78
C THR A 134 -5.71 -25.76 -5.67
N ARG A 135 -4.61 -25.41 -6.33
CA ARG A 135 -4.55 -24.34 -7.34
C ARG A 135 -3.98 -24.87 -8.64
N LEU A 136 -4.62 -24.50 -9.73
CA LEU A 136 -4.14 -24.75 -11.09
C LEU A 136 -4.11 -23.44 -11.85
N SER A 137 -3.00 -23.14 -12.49
CA SER A 137 -2.85 -21.99 -13.37
C SER A 137 -2.31 -22.46 -14.69
N LEU A 138 -2.99 -22.08 -15.77
CA LEU A 138 -2.57 -22.32 -17.16
C LEU A 138 -2.46 -20.97 -17.86
N ARG A 139 -1.40 -20.78 -18.62
CA ARG A 139 -1.22 -19.56 -19.40
C ARG A 139 -0.59 -19.90 -20.74
N GLN A 140 -1.20 -19.41 -21.82
CA GLN A 140 -0.68 -19.46 -23.17
C GLN A 140 -0.46 -18.04 -23.68
N SER A 141 0.73 -17.74 -24.17
CA SER A 141 1.01 -16.46 -24.81
C SER A 141 1.32 -16.65 -26.30
N TYR A 142 1.01 -15.62 -27.08
CA TYR A 142 1.44 -15.53 -28.48
C TYR A 142 2.02 -14.15 -28.78
N ARG A 143 3.23 -14.12 -29.32
CA ARG A 143 3.99 -12.90 -29.64
C ARG A 143 4.43 -12.93 -31.10
N PRO A 144 3.62 -12.44 -32.06
CA PRO A 144 4.00 -12.40 -33.48
C PRO A 144 5.20 -11.46 -33.70
N ARG A 145 6.00 -11.76 -34.74
CA ARG A 145 7.13 -10.89 -35.08
C ARG A 145 6.64 -9.61 -35.75
N GLY A 146 7.21 -8.48 -35.38
CA GLY A 146 7.13 -7.22 -36.12
C GLY A 146 5.99 -6.28 -35.80
N TYR A 147 5.00 -6.65 -34.96
CA TYR A 147 3.80 -5.84 -34.80
C TYR A 147 3.55 -5.35 -33.35
N GLY A 148 4.47 -5.53 -32.42
CA GLY A 148 4.25 -5.12 -31.04
C GLY A 148 2.97 -5.70 -30.40
N GLN A 149 2.50 -6.84 -30.91
CA GLN A 149 1.29 -7.52 -30.48
C GLN A 149 1.62 -8.60 -29.46
N VAL A 150 0.78 -8.72 -28.44
CA VAL A 150 0.83 -9.83 -27.49
C VAL A 150 -0.59 -10.29 -27.21
N TYR A 151 -0.78 -11.58 -27.29
CA TYR A 151 -2.00 -12.27 -26.91
C TYR A 151 -1.67 -13.17 -25.73
N ASN A 152 -2.50 -13.14 -24.68
CA ASN A 152 -2.41 -14.06 -23.55
C ASN A 152 -3.80 -14.64 -23.29
N ALA A 153 -3.87 -15.95 -23.18
CA ALA A 153 -5.03 -16.64 -22.64
C ALA A 153 -4.62 -17.30 -21.33
N TRP A 154 -5.47 -17.25 -20.34
CA TRP A 154 -5.17 -17.81 -19.04
C TRP A 154 -6.39 -18.44 -18.39
N TYR A 155 -6.13 -19.39 -17.49
CA TYR A 155 -7.12 -20.11 -16.71
C TYR A 155 -6.56 -20.31 -15.31
N TYR A 156 -7.36 -20.00 -14.30
CA TYR A 156 -7.07 -20.24 -12.89
C TYR A 156 -8.19 -21.03 -12.24
N LEU A 157 -7.82 -22.03 -11.47
CA LEU A 157 -8.73 -22.80 -10.61
C LEU A 157 -8.16 -22.79 -9.19
N THR A 158 -8.98 -22.45 -8.21
CA THR A 158 -8.68 -22.62 -6.79
C THR A 158 -9.80 -23.41 -6.16
N LYS A 159 -9.45 -24.53 -5.55
CA LYS A 159 -10.39 -25.39 -4.84
C LYS A 159 -9.96 -25.50 -3.39
N PHE A 160 -10.83 -25.12 -2.50
CA PHE A 160 -10.71 -25.33 -1.08
C PHE A 160 -11.68 -26.45 -0.66
N SER A 161 -11.21 -27.44 0.08
CA SER A 161 -12.01 -28.53 0.62
C SER A 161 -11.66 -28.71 2.09
N GLY A 162 -12.58 -28.44 2.98
CA GLY A 162 -12.48 -28.65 4.42
C GLY A 162 -13.63 -29.50 4.94
N GLU A 163 -13.61 -29.92 6.20
CA GLU A 163 -14.65 -30.75 6.80
C GLU A 163 -16.00 -30.06 6.89
N ALA A 164 -16.01 -28.76 7.23
CA ALA A 164 -17.23 -27.98 7.42
C ALA A 164 -17.59 -27.10 6.22
N PHE A 165 -16.65 -26.88 5.28
CA PHE A 165 -16.81 -25.91 4.23
C PHE A 165 -15.93 -26.24 3.04
N GLY A 166 -16.47 -26.10 1.85
CA GLY A 166 -15.75 -26.24 0.59
C GLY A 166 -16.07 -25.06 -0.32
N SER A 167 -15.11 -24.62 -1.12
CA SER A 167 -15.32 -23.62 -2.16
C SER A 167 -14.45 -23.91 -3.38
N GLU A 168 -14.97 -23.55 -4.55
CA GLU A 168 -14.24 -23.63 -5.81
C GLU A 168 -14.39 -22.30 -6.52
N SER A 169 -13.28 -21.73 -6.96
CA SER A 169 -13.24 -20.49 -7.74
C SER A 169 -12.52 -20.75 -9.04
N THR A 170 -13.15 -20.39 -10.12
CA THR A 170 -12.63 -20.51 -11.49
C THR A 170 -12.57 -19.12 -12.12
N ALA A 171 -11.46 -18.81 -12.77
CA ALA A 171 -11.34 -17.61 -13.57
C ALA A 171 -10.57 -17.91 -14.86
N TYR A 172 -11.01 -17.32 -15.96
CA TYR A 172 -10.31 -17.40 -17.24
C TYR A 172 -10.45 -16.08 -18.00
N GLY A 173 -9.49 -15.84 -18.86
CA GLY A 173 -9.48 -14.59 -19.59
C GLY A 173 -8.55 -14.57 -20.78
N LEU A 174 -8.72 -13.48 -21.52
CA LEU A 174 -7.93 -13.15 -22.70
C LEU A 174 -7.42 -11.70 -22.54
N ASP A 175 -6.10 -11.52 -22.69
CA ASP A 175 -5.49 -10.21 -22.79
C ASP A 175 -4.90 -10.06 -24.20
N TYR A 176 -5.19 -8.93 -24.80
CA TYR A 176 -4.59 -8.52 -26.06
C TYR A 176 -3.93 -7.16 -25.90
N SER A 177 -2.72 -7.00 -26.37
CA SER A 177 -2.06 -5.71 -26.46
C SER A 177 -1.44 -5.49 -27.81
N LEU A 178 -1.58 -4.28 -28.34
CA LEU A 178 -1.04 -3.85 -29.62
C LEU A 178 -0.34 -2.51 -29.42
N ARG A 179 0.92 -2.40 -29.83
CA ARG A 179 1.68 -1.14 -29.84
C ARG A 179 2.14 -0.85 -31.25
N PHE A 180 1.62 0.22 -31.80
CA PHE A 180 2.08 0.78 -33.07
C PHE A 180 2.11 2.30 -32.92
N SER A 181 3.31 2.85 -32.84
CA SER A 181 3.48 4.29 -32.60
C SER A 181 2.68 5.10 -33.66
N PRO A 182 1.89 6.10 -33.21
CA PRO A 182 1.77 6.67 -31.86
C PRO A 182 0.65 6.04 -31.00
N HIS A 183 0.12 4.90 -31.34
CA HIS A 183 -1.01 4.26 -30.65
C HIS A 183 -0.54 3.06 -29.81
N SER A 184 -1.22 2.86 -28.68
CA SER A 184 -1.25 1.60 -27.96
C SER A 184 -2.70 1.22 -27.61
N LEU A 185 -3.01 -0.06 -27.76
CA LEU A 185 -4.32 -0.64 -27.49
C LEU A 185 -4.14 -1.81 -26.54
N ALA A 186 -4.99 -1.93 -25.53
CA ALA A 186 -5.08 -3.08 -24.66
C ALA A 186 -6.54 -3.48 -24.48
N LEU A 187 -6.82 -4.76 -24.69
CA LEU A 187 -8.11 -5.39 -24.43
C LEU A 187 -7.93 -6.45 -23.38
N ASN A 188 -8.77 -6.46 -22.37
CA ASN A 188 -8.89 -7.50 -21.35
C ASN A 188 -10.32 -8.01 -21.32
N ALA A 189 -10.49 -9.32 -21.34
CA ALA A 189 -11.77 -10.00 -21.15
C ALA A 189 -11.56 -11.09 -20.09
N THR A 190 -12.35 -11.07 -19.03
CA THR A 190 -12.22 -11.97 -17.88
C THR A 190 -13.60 -12.46 -17.46
N HIS A 191 -13.71 -13.75 -17.20
CA HIS A 191 -14.81 -14.35 -16.48
C HIS A 191 -14.32 -14.99 -15.20
N SER A 192 -15.01 -14.78 -14.10
CA SER A 192 -14.76 -15.45 -12.83
C SER A 192 -16.06 -15.95 -12.21
N SER A 193 -16.01 -17.13 -11.63
CA SER A 193 -17.13 -17.70 -10.88
C SER A 193 -16.64 -18.37 -9.61
N SER A 194 -17.49 -18.45 -8.61
CA SER A 194 -17.18 -19.17 -7.37
C SER A 194 -18.39 -19.93 -6.88
N THR A 195 -18.14 -21.13 -6.35
CA THR A 195 -19.16 -21.98 -5.71
C THR A 195 -18.76 -22.24 -4.28
N SER A 196 -19.72 -22.41 -3.40
CA SER A 196 -19.50 -22.78 -2.00
C SER A 196 -20.40 -23.93 -1.60
N SER A 197 -19.86 -24.89 -0.85
CA SER A 197 -20.67 -26.01 -0.34
C SER A 197 -21.72 -25.60 0.71
N SER A 198 -21.58 -24.40 1.29
CA SER A 198 -22.52 -23.84 2.26
C SER A 198 -23.63 -23.02 1.65
N SER A 199 -23.57 -22.72 0.35
CA SER A 199 -24.52 -21.89 -0.36
C SER A 199 -24.80 -22.49 -1.74
N SER A 200 -26.06 -22.47 -2.17
CA SER A 200 -26.44 -22.80 -3.55
C SER A 200 -26.10 -21.68 -4.55
N ASN A 201 -25.64 -20.55 -4.06
CA ASN A 201 -25.32 -19.41 -4.90
C ASN A 201 -24.00 -19.63 -5.64
N GLU A 202 -24.00 -19.32 -6.93
CA GLU A 202 -22.84 -19.37 -7.81
C GLU A 202 -22.55 -17.95 -8.35
N PRO A 203 -21.99 -17.06 -7.53
CA PRO A 203 -21.68 -15.71 -8.00
C PRO A 203 -20.67 -15.74 -9.14
N SER A 204 -20.94 -14.91 -10.15
CA SER A 204 -20.05 -14.73 -11.29
C SER A 204 -19.82 -13.27 -11.61
N THR A 205 -18.67 -12.98 -12.22
CA THR A 205 -18.30 -11.65 -12.67
C THR A 205 -17.65 -11.73 -14.05
N ASP A 206 -18.19 -10.97 -14.98
CA ASP A 206 -17.66 -10.75 -16.31
C ASP A 206 -17.10 -9.34 -16.41
N VAL A 207 -15.88 -9.22 -16.91
CA VAL A 207 -15.20 -7.93 -17.13
C VAL A 207 -14.72 -7.89 -18.57
N LEU A 208 -15.08 -6.82 -19.27
CA LEU A 208 -14.52 -6.47 -20.57
C LEU A 208 -13.98 -5.05 -20.50
N SER A 209 -12.72 -4.84 -20.79
CA SER A 209 -12.13 -3.50 -20.82
C SER A 209 -11.25 -3.29 -22.04
N LEU A 210 -11.36 -2.11 -22.63
CA LEU A 210 -10.58 -1.65 -23.78
C LEU A 210 -9.92 -0.33 -23.41
N THR A 211 -8.61 -0.29 -23.44
CA THR A 211 -7.81 0.92 -23.23
C THR A 211 -7.11 1.28 -24.54
N HIS A 212 -7.22 2.53 -24.96
CA HIS A 212 -6.51 3.08 -26.09
C HIS A 212 -5.75 4.34 -25.67
N VAL A 213 -4.45 4.38 -25.94
CA VAL A 213 -3.60 5.54 -25.70
C VAL A 213 -3.06 6.03 -27.04
N TYR A 214 -3.20 7.31 -27.29
CA TYR A 214 -2.69 7.98 -28.48
C TYR A 214 -1.74 9.09 -28.07
N THR A 215 -0.46 8.96 -28.39
CA THR A 215 0.61 9.93 -28.06
C THR A 215 1.45 10.23 -29.29
N PRO A 216 0.95 11.09 -30.19
CA PRO A 216 1.66 11.43 -31.43
C PRO A 216 2.95 12.24 -31.16
N SER A 217 3.01 12.93 -30.02
CA SER A 217 4.14 13.70 -29.56
C SER A 217 4.15 13.78 -28.03
N ASN A 218 5.22 14.32 -27.45
CA ASN A 218 5.28 14.64 -26.02
C ASN A 218 4.31 15.79 -25.62
N GLU A 219 3.76 16.48 -26.61
CA GLU A 219 2.87 17.63 -26.41
C GLU A 219 1.40 17.24 -26.31
N LEU A 220 1.00 16.15 -26.96
CA LEU A 220 -0.38 15.71 -27.03
C LEU A 220 -0.52 14.25 -26.62
N GLY A 221 -1.42 13.99 -25.71
CA GLY A 221 -1.83 12.63 -25.36
C GLY A 221 -3.34 12.54 -25.18
N VAL A 222 -3.89 11.43 -25.63
CA VAL A 222 -5.31 11.07 -25.47
C VAL A 222 -5.37 9.67 -24.89
N ASN A 223 -6.14 9.50 -23.83
CA ASN A 223 -6.42 8.22 -23.20
C ASN A 223 -7.92 7.94 -23.28
N ASN A 224 -8.27 6.78 -23.80
CA ASN A 224 -9.65 6.31 -23.88
C ASN A 224 -9.76 4.97 -23.13
N LEU A 225 -10.80 4.82 -22.35
CA LEU A 225 -11.15 3.59 -21.64
C LEU A 225 -12.64 3.31 -21.90
N VAL A 226 -12.95 2.09 -22.27
CA VAL A 226 -14.30 1.55 -22.24
C VAL A 226 -14.28 0.31 -21.38
N SER A 227 -15.15 0.20 -20.40
CA SER A 227 -15.27 -0.98 -19.56
C SER A 227 -16.73 -1.36 -19.36
N PHE A 228 -16.91 -2.66 -19.29
CA PHE A 228 -18.16 -3.31 -18.96
C PHE A 228 -17.90 -4.34 -17.89
N VAL A 229 -18.65 -4.29 -16.79
CA VAL A 229 -18.59 -5.24 -15.69
C VAL A 229 -20.02 -5.73 -15.42
N GLN A 230 -20.20 -7.05 -15.45
CA GLN A 230 -21.43 -7.67 -15.04
C GLN A 230 -21.16 -8.58 -13.85
N THR A 231 -21.90 -8.39 -12.79
CA THR A 231 -21.83 -9.25 -11.59
C THR A 231 -23.19 -9.89 -11.38
N ASP A 232 -23.18 -11.20 -11.32
CA ASP A 232 -24.34 -12.02 -10.96
C ASP A 232 -24.05 -12.67 -9.59
N PRO A 233 -24.78 -12.32 -8.53
CA PRO A 233 -24.56 -12.90 -7.21
C PRO A 233 -25.10 -14.32 -7.05
N GLY A 234 -25.79 -14.86 -8.08
CA GLY A 234 -26.50 -16.14 -8.01
C GLY A 234 -27.91 -16.03 -7.42
N ASP A 235 -28.45 -17.15 -6.96
CA ASP A 235 -29.86 -17.26 -6.53
C ASP A 235 -30.27 -16.22 -5.47
N GLY A 236 -31.25 -15.38 -5.83
CA GLY A 236 -31.89 -14.40 -4.95
C GLY A 236 -31.09 -13.12 -4.69
N GLY A 237 -29.94 -12.95 -5.31
CA GLY A 237 -29.16 -11.72 -5.24
C GLY A 237 -29.57 -10.66 -6.28
N THR A 238 -29.05 -9.45 -6.10
CA THR A 238 -29.23 -8.36 -7.07
C THR A 238 -28.08 -8.38 -8.07
N ALA A 239 -28.36 -8.69 -9.32
CA ALA A 239 -27.36 -8.59 -10.39
C ALA A 239 -27.04 -7.13 -10.71
N SER A 240 -25.79 -6.82 -11.02
CA SER A 240 -25.38 -5.49 -11.43
C SER A 240 -24.65 -5.50 -12.77
N LYS A 241 -24.90 -4.46 -13.56
CA LYS A 241 -24.21 -4.20 -14.83
C LYS A 241 -23.68 -2.78 -14.81
N ASP A 242 -22.36 -2.66 -14.86
CA ASP A 242 -21.68 -1.37 -14.88
C ASP A 242 -21.01 -1.16 -16.23
N SER A 243 -21.35 -0.08 -16.90
CA SER A 243 -20.77 0.33 -18.17
C SER A 243 -20.16 1.71 -18.02
N GLN A 244 -18.93 1.89 -18.42
CA GLN A 244 -18.33 3.22 -18.45
C GLN A 244 -17.49 3.43 -19.71
N ALA A 245 -17.55 4.67 -20.20
CA ALA A 245 -16.65 5.16 -21.22
C ALA A 245 -15.99 6.44 -20.73
N PHE A 246 -14.68 6.50 -20.83
CA PHE A 246 -13.88 7.63 -20.40
C PHE A 246 -12.91 8.03 -21.50
N SER A 247 -12.86 9.32 -21.80
CA SER A 247 -11.87 9.89 -22.70
C SER A 247 -11.23 11.10 -22.03
N SER A 248 -9.92 11.17 -22.00
CA SER A 248 -9.19 12.33 -21.52
C SER A 248 -8.09 12.71 -22.50
N PHE A 249 -7.79 13.99 -22.53
CA PHE A 249 -6.69 14.50 -23.32
C PHE A 249 -5.86 15.51 -22.52
N PHE A 250 -4.59 15.62 -22.87
CA PHE A 250 -3.75 16.73 -22.48
C PHE A 250 -3.02 17.28 -23.71
N TRP A 251 -2.84 18.58 -23.72
CA TRP A 251 -2.07 19.29 -24.73
C TRP A 251 -1.15 20.31 -24.05
N ARG A 252 0.15 20.14 -24.23
CA ARG A 252 1.21 20.97 -23.64
C ARG A 252 2.30 21.23 -24.68
N PRO A 253 2.15 22.26 -25.53
CA PRO A 253 3.14 22.59 -26.54
C PRO A 253 4.48 23.07 -25.90
N GLU A 254 5.60 22.52 -26.37
CA GLU A 254 6.93 22.74 -25.79
C GLU A 254 7.34 24.22 -25.78
N HIS A 255 6.94 24.97 -26.81
CA HIS A 255 7.33 26.37 -26.99
C HIS A 255 6.26 27.37 -26.54
N ARG A 256 5.19 26.96 -25.94
CA ARG A 256 4.10 27.82 -25.46
C ARG A 256 3.87 27.61 -23.96
N ALA A 257 3.57 28.70 -23.31
CA ALA A 257 3.31 28.70 -21.87
C ALA A 257 1.86 28.25 -21.53
N ILE A 258 1.26 27.42 -22.36
CA ILE A 258 -0.11 26.96 -22.22
C ILE A 258 -0.15 25.46 -22.02
N ASN A 259 -1.07 25.00 -21.19
CA ASN A 259 -1.46 23.60 -21.07
C ASN A 259 -2.99 23.52 -21.04
N VAL A 260 -3.52 22.58 -21.77
CA VAL A 260 -4.96 22.29 -21.80
C VAL A 260 -5.14 20.82 -21.45
N SER A 261 -6.09 20.53 -20.59
CA SER A 261 -6.49 19.16 -20.29
C SER A 261 -8.00 19.08 -20.20
N GLY A 262 -8.55 17.94 -20.55
CA GLY A 262 -9.98 17.75 -20.46
C GLY A 262 -10.35 16.29 -20.54
N GLY A 263 -11.61 16.00 -20.22
CA GLY A 263 -12.12 14.65 -20.30
C GLY A 263 -13.64 14.59 -20.23
N VAL A 264 -14.13 13.47 -20.70
CA VAL A 264 -15.54 13.10 -20.67
C VAL A 264 -15.65 11.70 -20.09
N ARG A 265 -16.53 11.51 -19.14
CA ARG A 265 -16.89 10.22 -18.56
C ARG A 265 -18.38 10.00 -18.68
N LEU A 266 -18.75 8.88 -19.27
CA LEU A 266 -20.08 8.33 -19.29
C LEU A 266 -20.11 7.10 -18.41
N SER A 267 -21.14 6.94 -17.60
CA SER A 267 -21.35 5.74 -16.77
C SER A 267 -22.84 5.38 -16.76
N GLU A 268 -23.11 4.08 -16.79
CA GLU A 268 -24.42 3.51 -16.54
C GLU A 268 -24.23 2.32 -15.60
N THR A 269 -24.95 2.36 -14.47
CA THR A 269 -25.05 1.24 -13.54
C THR A 269 -26.50 0.80 -13.48
N ARG A 270 -26.72 -0.47 -13.76
CA ARG A 270 -28.04 -1.11 -13.68
C ARG A 270 -28.00 -2.20 -12.63
N SER A 271 -28.89 -2.13 -11.68
CA SER A 271 -29.12 -3.19 -10.70
C SER A 271 -30.43 -3.90 -11.01
N GLU A 272 -30.40 -5.24 -11.12
CA GLU A 272 -31.54 -6.08 -11.43
C GLU A 272 -31.82 -7.00 -10.24
N GLY A 273 -32.85 -6.68 -9.44
CA GLY A 273 -33.28 -7.44 -8.25
C GLY A 273 -34.79 -7.31 -8.04
N ALA A 274 -35.25 -7.33 -6.80
CA ALA A 274 -36.65 -7.12 -6.45
C ALA A 274 -37.18 -5.74 -6.93
N VAL A 275 -36.28 -4.76 -6.99
CA VAL A 275 -36.48 -3.46 -7.61
C VAL A 275 -35.32 -3.24 -8.59
N SER A 276 -35.65 -2.94 -9.84
CA SER A 276 -34.64 -2.60 -10.84
C SER A 276 -34.35 -1.11 -10.76
N THR A 277 -33.08 -0.74 -10.66
CA THR A 277 -32.63 0.66 -10.65
C THR A 277 -31.64 0.91 -11.77
N VAL A 278 -31.71 2.08 -12.40
CA VAL A 278 -30.78 2.52 -13.44
C VAL A 278 -30.23 3.89 -13.06
N ASN A 279 -28.91 3.97 -12.92
CA ASN A 279 -28.19 5.22 -12.69
C ASN A 279 -27.31 5.53 -13.89
N ARG A 280 -27.48 6.72 -14.48
CA ARG A 280 -26.68 7.22 -15.59
C ARG A 280 -25.95 8.47 -15.18
N GLY A 281 -24.69 8.57 -15.58
CA GLY A 281 -23.85 9.72 -15.29
C GLY A 281 -23.11 10.20 -16.53
N LEU A 282 -23.09 11.50 -16.73
CA LEU A 282 -22.17 12.19 -17.63
C LEU A 282 -21.36 13.17 -16.80
N ASN A 283 -20.04 13.11 -16.89
CA ASN A 283 -19.15 14.09 -16.28
C ASN A 283 -18.15 14.58 -17.32
N THR A 284 -18.05 15.88 -17.48
CA THR A 284 -17.09 16.53 -18.37
C THR A 284 -16.28 17.55 -17.60
N HIS A 285 -15.01 17.67 -17.89
CA HIS A 285 -14.15 18.70 -17.33
C HIS A 285 -13.19 19.24 -18.38
N LEU A 286 -12.87 20.51 -18.25
CA LEU A 286 -11.87 21.22 -19.05
C LEU A 286 -11.00 22.06 -18.13
N GLY A 287 -9.69 21.94 -18.27
CA GLY A 287 -8.70 22.71 -17.54
C GLY A 287 -7.78 23.46 -18.49
N LEU A 288 -7.51 24.70 -18.19
CA LEU A 288 -6.58 25.57 -18.87
C LEU A 288 -5.55 26.08 -17.88
N GLY A 289 -4.28 25.92 -18.17
CA GLY A 289 -3.18 26.56 -17.46
C GLY A 289 -2.39 27.45 -18.43
N TYR A 290 -2.12 28.67 -18.04
CA TYR A 290 -1.36 29.62 -18.84
C TYR A 290 -0.33 30.33 -17.97
N ARG A 291 0.93 30.21 -18.32
CA ARG A 291 2.03 30.91 -17.67
C ARG A 291 2.24 32.26 -18.36
N ILE A 292 1.68 33.32 -17.77
CA ILE A 292 1.75 34.68 -18.29
C ILE A 292 3.19 35.20 -18.26
N THR A 293 3.88 34.96 -17.14
CA THR A 293 5.31 35.25 -16.97
C THR A 293 5.98 34.09 -16.22
N ARG A 294 7.29 34.20 -15.95
CA ARG A 294 7.99 33.21 -15.11
C ARG A 294 7.40 33.11 -13.67
N SER A 295 6.78 34.18 -13.22
CA SER A 295 6.27 34.33 -11.85
C SER A 295 4.73 34.32 -11.78
N LEU A 296 4.04 34.53 -12.89
CA LEU A 296 2.58 34.69 -12.92
C LEU A 296 1.94 33.58 -13.74
N ASN A 297 1.09 32.80 -13.09
CA ASN A 297 0.34 31.72 -13.69
C ASN A 297 -1.15 31.98 -13.56
N PHE A 298 -1.87 31.72 -14.64
CA PHE A 298 -3.32 31.69 -14.69
C PHE A 298 -3.78 30.25 -14.82
N SER A 299 -4.84 29.89 -14.11
CA SER A 299 -5.53 28.63 -14.32
C SER A 299 -7.04 28.83 -14.34
N ALA A 300 -7.71 28.10 -15.21
CA ALA A 300 -9.16 28.04 -15.25
C ALA A 300 -9.61 26.59 -15.41
N ASN A 301 -10.71 26.24 -14.79
CA ASN A 301 -11.35 24.94 -14.95
C ASN A 301 -12.85 25.10 -15.02
N ALA A 302 -13.48 24.22 -15.79
CA ALA A 302 -14.93 24.10 -15.87
C ALA A 302 -15.29 22.62 -15.85
N SER A 303 -16.37 22.27 -15.17
CA SER A 303 -16.93 20.94 -15.18
C SER A 303 -18.45 20.98 -15.25
N VAL A 304 -19.02 19.98 -15.90
CA VAL A 304 -20.47 19.73 -15.97
C VAL A 304 -20.68 18.26 -15.66
N GLY A 305 -21.54 17.96 -14.72
CA GLY A 305 -21.95 16.63 -14.35
C GLY A 305 -23.48 16.50 -14.38
N THR A 306 -23.97 15.41 -14.95
CA THR A 306 -25.38 15.01 -14.81
C THR A 306 -25.44 13.62 -14.24
N THR A 307 -26.36 13.40 -13.32
CA THR A 307 -26.69 12.07 -12.80
C THR A 307 -28.20 11.91 -12.92
N ASP A 308 -28.62 10.84 -13.55
CA ASP A 308 -30.00 10.45 -13.73
C ASP A 308 -30.23 9.10 -13.06
N SER A 309 -31.09 9.08 -12.09
CA SER A 309 -31.50 7.90 -11.32
C SER A 309 -33.00 7.86 -11.32
N ASP A 310 -33.63 6.70 -11.37
CA ASP A 310 -35.05 6.44 -11.61
C ASP A 310 -36.02 7.57 -11.21
N ASP A 311 -35.83 8.18 -10.03
CA ASP A 311 -36.71 9.24 -9.51
C ASP A 311 -36.00 10.58 -9.29
N THR A 312 -34.71 10.67 -9.62
CA THR A 312 -33.90 11.84 -9.29
C THR A 312 -32.95 12.20 -10.42
N GLN A 313 -33.02 13.42 -10.87
CA GLN A 313 -32.07 13.97 -11.83
C GLN A 313 -31.28 15.10 -11.18
N THR A 314 -29.96 15.04 -11.27
CA THR A 314 -29.06 16.07 -10.74
C THR A 314 -28.19 16.61 -11.87
N LEU A 315 -28.16 17.93 -12.00
CA LEU A 315 -27.24 18.67 -12.85
C LEU A 315 -26.30 19.47 -11.94
N SER A 316 -25.02 19.27 -12.09
CA SER A 316 -23.99 20.05 -11.40
C SER A 316 -23.09 20.76 -12.42
N THR A 317 -22.82 22.02 -12.19
CA THR A 317 -21.84 22.80 -12.96
C THR A 317 -20.88 23.46 -12.00
N ALA A 318 -19.59 23.45 -12.32
CA ALA A 318 -18.60 24.19 -11.56
C ALA A 318 -17.62 24.88 -12.51
N GLN A 319 -17.27 26.11 -12.17
CA GLN A 319 -16.33 26.93 -12.91
C GLN A 319 -15.42 27.61 -11.91
N ALA A 320 -14.12 27.63 -12.18
CA ALA A 320 -13.18 28.40 -11.36
C ALA A 320 -12.08 29.01 -12.24
N ALA A 321 -11.64 30.16 -11.83
CA ALA A 321 -10.47 30.82 -12.39
C ALA A 321 -9.58 31.32 -11.27
N SER A 322 -8.27 31.14 -11.40
CA SER A 322 -7.31 31.60 -10.42
C SER A 322 -6.07 32.19 -11.08
N LEU A 323 -5.49 33.14 -10.38
CA LEU A 323 -4.24 33.78 -10.72
C LEU A 323 -3.28 33.57 -9.56
N THR A 324 -2.09 33.05 -9.84
CA THR A 324 -1.06 32.82 -8.83
C THR A 324 0.21 33.55 -9.26
N TYR A 325 0.71 34.41 -8.38
CA TYR A 325 1.99 35.06 -8.54
C TYR A 325 2.98 34.50 -7.52
N SER A 326 4.16 34.11 -7.97
CA SER A 326 5.27 33.68 -7.12
C SER A 326 6.46 34.60 -7.38
N GLY A 327 6.74 35.48 -6.43
CA GLY A 327 7.98 36.28 -6.43
C GLY A 327 9.17 35.33 -6.24
N GLY A 328 10.15 35.43 -7.14
CA GLY A 328 11.37 34.63 -7.03
C GLY A 328 12.07 34.85 -5.69
N HIS A 329 12.87 33.88 -5.26
CA HIS A 329 13.67 34.01 -4.05
C HIS A 329 14.69 35.12 -4.20
N GLN A 330 14.60 36.15 -3.36
CA GLN A 330 15.53 37.25 -3.31
C GLN A 330 16.45 37.10 -2.10
N GLN A 331 17.71 37.44 -2.28
CA GLN A 331 18.66 37.49 -1.17
C GLN A 331 18.62 38.90 -0.55
N ILE A 332 18.07 39.01 0.66
CA ILE A 332 17.99 40.26 1.41
C ILE A 332 18.86 40.13 2.66
N SER A 333 19.98 40.83 2.73
CA SER A 333 20.91 40.76 3.88
C SER A 333 21.33 39.33 4.24
N GLY A 334 21.54 38.47 3.23
CA GLY A 334 21.90 37.08 3.42
C GLY A 334 20.75 36.15 3.87
N LEU A 335 19.52 36.63 3.84
CA LEU A 335 18.29 35.88 4.03
C LEU A 335 17.68 35.59 2.66
N SER A 336 17.18 34.37 2.47
CA SER A 336 16.38 34.02 1.30
C SER A 336 14.93 34.39 1.59
N TYR A 337 14.41 35.36 0.87
CA TYR A 337 13.04 35.83 0.99
C TYR A 337 12.25 35.47 -0.26
N GLY A 338 11.09 34.88 -0.09
CA GLY A 338 10.13 34.61 -1.14
C GLY A 338 8.72 35.05 -0.72
N TRP A 339 7.93 35.45 -1.68
CA TRP A 339 6.52 35.72 -1.44
C TRP A 339 5.67 35.21 -2.59
N GLN A 340 4.43 34.92 -2.30
CA GLN A 340 3.45 34.46 -3.27
C GLN A 340 2.10 35.12 -2.98
N TRP A 341 1.35 35.34 -4.05
CA TRP A 341 -0.03 35.78 -3.98
C TRP A 341 -0.90 34.88 -4.85
N ASN A 342 -2.08 34.59 -4.39
CA ASN A 342 -3.10 33.89 -5.16
C ASN A 342 -4.44 34.60 -5.02
N GLY A 343 -5.19 34.63 -6.09
CA GLY A 343 -6.56 35.12 -6.11
C GLY A 343 -7.39 34.26 -7.04
N GLY A 344 -8.64 34.00 -6.68
CA GLY A 344 -9.50 33.15 -7.47
C GLY A 344 -10.98 33.46 -7.27
N VAL A 345 -11.74 33.09 -8.27
CA VAL A 345 -13.20 33.10 -8.25
C VAL A 345 -13.70 31.73 -8.66
N SER A 346 -14.72 31.25 -8.00
CA SER A 346 -15.40 30.02 -8.38
C SER A 346 -16.92 30.20 -8.30
N ASN A 347 -17.61 29.48 -9.17
CA ASN A 347 -19.06 29.37 -9.19
C ASN A 347 -19.42 27.89 -9.29
N SER A 348 -20.30 27.42 -8.44
CA SER A 348 -20.88 26.07 -8.54
C SER A 348 -22.39 26.17 -8.44
N ASN A 349 -23.07 25.47 -9.31
CA ASN A 349 -24.52 25.35 -9.32
C ASN A 349 -24.90 23.87 -9.32
N THR A 350 -25.77 23.48 -8.43
CA THR A 350 -26.34 22.12 -8.38
C THR A 350 -27.86 22.24 -8.40
N ARG A 351 -28.50 21.57 -9.34
CA ARG A 351 -29.93 21.46 -9.48
C ARG A 351 -30.34 20.01 -9.38
N THR A 352 -31.17 19.68 -8.44
CA THR A 352 -31.72 18.35 -8.23
C THR A 352 -33.24 18.39 -8.41
N GLU A 353 -33.73 17.52 -9.28
CA GLU A 353 -35.17 17.31 -9.50
C GLU A 353 -35.54 15.93 -8.96
N ALA A 354 -36.44 15.87 -7.99
CA ALA A 354 -36.91 14.64 -7.38
C ALA A 354 -38.41 14.72 -7.10
N ALA A 355 -39.18 13.72 -7.52
CA ALA A 355 -40.62 13.62 -7.26
C ALA A 355 -41.43 14.92 -7.59
N GLY A 356 -41.03 15.63 -8.66
CA GLY A 356 -41.69 16.90 -9.07
C GLY A 356 -41.23 18.12 -8.27
N THR A 357 -40.29 18.00 -7.38
CA THR A 357 -39.71 19.11 -6.63
C THR A 357 -38.30 19.41 -7.17
N THR A 358 -38.04 20.69 -7.44
CA THR A 358 -36.70 21.15 -7.85
C THR A 358 -36.03 21.85 -6.68
N ILE A 359 -34.82 21.37 -6.31
CA ILE A 359 -33.94 22.02 -5.34
C ILE A 359 -32.73 22.54 -6.12
N SER A 360 -32.39 23.81 -5.94
CA SER A 360 -31.18 24.40 -6.53
C SER A 360 -30.32 25.05 -5.46
N ALA A 361 -29.02 24.82 -5.54
CA ALA A 361 -28.02 25.52 -4.76
C ALA A 361 -27.04 26.20 -5.71
N ASP A 362 -26.79 27.48 -5.50
CA ASP A 362 -25.85 28.30 -6.27
C ASP A 362 -24.84 28.93 -5.31
N GLN A 363 -23.59 28.56 -5.42
CA GLN A 363 -22.52 29.05 -4.56
C GLN A 363 -21.46 29.77 -5.39
N GLN A 364 -21.24 31.02 -5.08
CA GLN A 364 -20.15 31.81 -5.63
C GLN A 364 -19.14 32.10 -4.54
N THR A 365 -17.86 31.90 -4.86
CA THR A 365 -16.78 32.15 -3.90
C THR A 365 -15.70 33.01 -4.54
N ILE A 366 -15.28 34.05 -3.81
CA ILE A 366 -14.10 34.84 -4.14
C ILE A 366 -13.07 34.58 -3.06
N SER A 367 -11.85 34.30 -3.43
CA SER A 367 -10.75 34.05 -2.52
C SER A 367 -9.50 34.83 -2.90
N SER A 368 -8.75 35.24 -1.90
CA SER A 368 -7.41 35.83 -2.10
C SER A 368 -6.51 35.48 -0.92
N GLY A 369 -5.24 35.30 -1.19
CA GLY A 369 -4.24 35.00 -0.17
C GLY A 369 -2.86 35.51 -0.53
N ILE A 370 -2.08 35.84 0.47
CA ILE A 370 -0.68 36.21 0.37
C ILE A 370 0.16 35.38 1.34
N GLY A 371 1.30 34.91 0.90
CA GLY A 371 2.22 34.16 1.72
C GLY A 371 3.64 34.70 1.61
N HIS A 372 4.36 34.65 2.70
CA HIS A 372 5.76 35.04 2.82
C HIS A 372 6.59 33.89 3.37
N ASN A 373 7.80 33.76 2.89
CA ASN A 373 8.77 32.78 3.35
C ASN A 373 10.12 33.45 3.52
N LEU A 374 10.73 33.31 4.68
CA LEU A 374 12.03 33.86 5.02
C LEU A 374 12.92 32.74 5.56
N GLY A 375 14.00 32.42 4.86
CA GLY A 375 14.90 31.34 5.22
C GLY A 375 16.36 31.78 5.28
N LYS A 376 17.13 31.15 6.16
CA LYS A 376 18.57 31.30 6.22
C LYS A 376 19.24 30.00 6.61
N SER A 377 20.38 29.76 5.98
CA SER A 377 21.27 28.67 6.33
C SER A 377 22.63 29.22 6.73
N TRP A 378 23.17 28.72 7.81
CA TRP A 378 24.49 29.07 8.34
C TRP A 378 25.36 27.83 8.38
N ALA A 379 26.52 27.88 7.78
CA ALA A 379 27.57 26.91 7.99
C ALA A 379 28.30 27.26 9.31
N LEU A 380 28.15 26.42 10.34
CA LEU A 380 28.85 26.60 11.60
C LEU A 380 30.28 26.06 11.53
N SER A 381 30.50 25.04 10.69
CA SER A 381 31.79 24.46 10.37
C SER A 381 31.71 23.71 9.02
N GLN A 382 32.82 23.12 8.56
CA GLN A 382 32.79 22.24 7.36
C GLN A 382 31.85 21.01 7.52
N SER A 383 31.52 20.67 8.74
CA SER A 383 30.73 19.48 9.08
C SER A 383 29.43 19.77 9.83
N SER A 384 29.07 21.04 10.01
CA SER A 384 27.87 21.42 10.75
C SER A 384 27.18 22.62 10.11
N SER A 385 25.88 22.51 9.92
CA SER A 385 25.03 23.57 9.40
C SER A 385 23.75 23.71 10.20
N VAL A 386 23.24 24.92 10.25
CA VAL A 386 21.96 25.27 10.85
C VAL A 386 21.14 25.96 9.78
N SER A 387 19.86 25.66 9.69
CA SER A 387 18.92 26.43 8.88
C SER A 387 17.67 26.78 9.68
N GLY A 388 17.16 27.96 9.46
CA GLY A 388 15.89 28.42 9.97
C GLY A 388 15.02 28.90 8.83
N ASN A 389 13.73 28.62 8.91
CA ASN A 389 12.75 29.10 7.96
C ASN A 389 11.50 29.58 8.72
N PHE A 390 11.05 30.77 8.39
CA PHE A 390 9.79 31.34 8.85
C PHE A 390 8.86 31.50 7.66
N SER A 391 7.62 31.05 7.80
CA SER A 391 6.54 31.21 6.84
C SER A 391 5.34 31.87 7.46
N GLN A 392 4.70 32.75 6.71
CA GLN A 392 3.43 33.35 7.10
C GLN A 392 2.52 33.38 5.88
N SER A 393 1.26 33.04 6.06
CA SER A 393 0.24 33.21 5.03
C SER A 393 -1.06 33.75 5.62
N ILE A 394 -1.69 34.62 4.86
CA ILE A 394 -3.01 35.17 5.15
C ILE A 394 -3.87 34.88 3.93
N SER A 395 -5.04 34.28 4.13
CA SER A 395 -6.03 34.10 3.07
C SER A 395 -7.40 34.48 3.55
N GLY A 396 -8.25 34.92 2.63
CA GLY A 396 -9.63 35.24 2.89
C GLY A 396 -10.50 34.71 1.76
N SER A 397 -11.70 34.23 2.10
CA SER A 397 -12.71 33.83 1.14
C SER A 397 -14.11 34.30 1.59
N LYS A 398 -14.92 34.70 0.62
CA LYS A 398 -16.33 35.03 0.82
C LYS A 398 -17.17 34.18 -0.10
N SER A 399 -18.16 33.49 0.47
CA SER A 399 -19.17 32.75 -0.27
C SER A 399 -20.47 33.55 -0.32
N SER A 400 -21.26 33.34 -1.36
CA SER A 400 -22.61 33.92 -1.50
C SER A 400 -23.63 33.36 -0.50
N GLU A 401 -23.37 32.14 0.01
CA GLU A 401 -24.28 31.48 0.98
C GLU A 401 -24.07 31.97 2.41
N VAL A 402 -22.88 32.48 2.74
CA VAL A 402 -22.50 32.90 4.09
C VAL A 402 -22.08 34.36 4.06
N ASP A 403 -22.74 35.19 4.82
CA ASP A 403 -22.46 36.64 4.86
C ASP A 403 -21.13 37.00 5.59
N VAL A 404 -20.49 36.00 6.16
CA VAL A 404 -19.21 36.17 6.89
C VAL A 404 -18.03 35.86 5.97
N VAL A 405 -17.02 36.73 6.02
CA VAL A 405 -15.74 36.46 5.34
C VAL A 405 -14.91 35.51 6.19
N ALA A 406 -14.70 34.30 5.68
CA ALA A 406 -13.75 33.38 6.30
C ALA A 406 -12.32 33.86 6.07
N LYS A 407 -11.53 33.98 7.11
CA LYS A 407 -10.12 34.38 7.06
C LYS A 407 -9.27 33.31 7.71
N THR A 408 -8.10 33.06 7.15
CA THR A 408 -7.14 32.13 7.74
C THR A 408 -5.78 32.81 7.83
N LEU A 409 -5.17 32.74 8.99
CA LEU A 409 -3.82 33.21 9.26
C LEU A 409 -2.98 32.01 9.69
N ASN A 410 -1.90 31.74 8.97
CA ASN A 410 -0.99 30.67 9.31
C ASN A 410 0.42 31.21 9.53
N HIS A 411 1.07 30.73 10.56
CA HIS A 411 2.48 30.97 10.85
C HIS A 411 3.21 29.64 10.94
N GLY A 412 4.41 29.59 10.42
CA GLY A 412 5.27 28.42 10.53
C GLY A 412 6.70 28.85 10.83
N LEU A 413 7.31 28.20 11.79
CA LEU A 413 8.72 28.33 12.09
C LEU A 413 9.34 26.97 12.06
N SER A 414 10.36 26.77 11.26
CA SER A 414 11.14 25.54 11.25
C SER A 414 12.61 25.82 11.50
N PHE A 415 13.24 24.92 12.21
CA PHE A 415 14.63 24.95 12.53
C PHE A 415 15.24 23.58 12.26
N SER A 416 16.36 23.53 11.57
CA SER A 416 17.11 22.30 11.41
C SER A 416 18.59 22.51 11.72
N TRP A 417 19.17 21.53 12.36
CA TRP A 417 20.59 21.45 12.63
C TRP A 417 21.11 20.10 12.17
N ASN A 418 22.16 20.14 11.39
CA ASN A 418 22.85 18.96 10.88
C ASN A 418 24.32 19.03 11.27
N ARG A 419 24.81 17.95 11.84
CA ARG A 419 26.22 17.74 12.15
C ARG A 419 26.68 16.39 11.61
N ARG A 420 27.73 16.40 10.80
CA ARG A 420 28.34 15.18 10.27
C ARG A 420 29.78 15.10 10.76
N GLY A 421 30.09 14.09 11.56
CA GLY A 421 31.43 13.77 12.04
C GLY A 421 32.03 12.58 11.30
N GLN A 422 33.29 12.26 11.58
CA GLN A 422 33.97 11.08 11.00
C GLN A 422 33.31 9.76 11.39
N ARG A 423 32.66 9.71 12.54
CA ARG A 423 32.05 8.48 13.09
C ARG A 423 30.52 8.51 13.14
N GLY A 424 29.89 9.57 12.70
CA GLY A 424 28.45 9.62 12.74
C GLY A 424 27.86 10.95 12.34
N SER A 425 26.53 11.01 12.31
CA SER A 425 25.76 12.18 12.00
C SER A 425 24.67 12.40 13.02
N THR A 426 24.36 13.66 13.27
CA THR A 426 23.21 14.06 14.11
C THR A 426 22.40 15.08 13.35
N TYR A 427 21.11 14.89 13.31
CA TYR A 427 20.15 15.77 12.69
C TYR A 427 19.05 16.09 13.70
N LEU A 428 18.83 17.38 13.93
CA LEU A 428 17.72 17.90 14.72
C LEU A 428 16.83 18.73 13.78
N ASN A 429 15.56 18.46 13.82
CA ASN A 429 14.54 19.26 13.16
C ASN A 429 13.48 19.65 14.18
N SER A 430 13.05 20.92 14.17
CA SER A 430 11.90 21.36 14.94
C SER A 430 10.99 22.23 14.10
N ARG A 431 9.70 22.12 14.33
CA ARG A 431 8.64 22.85 13.65
C ARG A 431 7.65 23.36 14.66
N LEU A 432 7.29 24.62 14.53
CA LEU A 432 6.16 25.24 15.20
C LEU A 432 5.22 25.78 14.13
N SER A 433 3.95 25.50 14.23
CA SER A 433 2.93 26.07 13.37
C SER A 433 1.73 26.55 14.20
N ASP A 434 1.19 27.69 13.84
CA ASP A 434 -0.01 28.33 14.38
C ASP A 434 -0.94 28.61 13.19
N SER A 435 -2.19 28.16 13.30
CA SER A 435 -3.23 28.38 12.28
C SER A 435 -4.47 28.92 12.97
N ARG A 436 -4.94 30.07 12.53
CA ARG A 436 -6.13 30.73 13.06
C ARG A 436 -7.14 30.94 11.97
N GLY A 437 -8.30 30.34 12.13
CA GLY A 437 -9.46 30.55 11.30
C GLY A 437 -10.43 31.52 11.97
N TYR A 438 -10.90 32.49 11.20
CA TYR A 438 -11.90 33.46 11.61
C TYR A 438 -13.06 33.39 10.64
N GLY A 439 -14.26 33.25 11.13
CA GLY A 439 -15.43 33.09 10.27
C GLY A 439 -16.72 32.99 11.06
N GLU A 440 -17.54 32.04 10.71
CA GLU A 440 -18.78 31.74 11.45
C GLU A 440 -18.47 31.13 12.83
N ARG A 441 -17.34 30.39 12.91
CA ARG A 441 -16.76 29.90 14.17
C ARG A 441 -15.24 30.11 14.10
N ASP A 442 -14.71 30.64 15.19
CA ASP A 442 -13.27 30.82 15.29
C ASP A 442 -12.57 29.51 15.66
N THR A 443 -11.45 29.24 14.99
CA THR A 443 -10.62 28.08 15.25
C THR A 443 -9.17 28.49 15.46
N VAL A 444 -8.51 27.85 16.43
CA VAL A 444 -7.07 28.00 16.65
C VAL A 444 -6.45 26.60 16.69
N TYR A 445 -5.44 26.41 15.89
CA TYR A 445 -4.68 25.16 15.85
C TYR A 445 -3.18 25.47 16.00
N ASP A 446 -2.59 24.96 17.07
CA ASP A 446 -1.18 25.05 17.35
C ASP A 446 -0.54 23.67 17.26
N ASP A 447 0.59 23.57 16.59
CA ASP A 447 1.36 22.33 16.46
C ASP A 447 2.85 22.60 16.68
N PHE A 448 3.48 21.81 17.54
CA PHE A 448 4.90 21.80 17.76
C PHE A 448 5.44 20.38 17.56
N GLY A 449 6.45 20.26 16.71
CA GLY A 449 7.16 19.01 16.49
C GLY A 449 8.67 19.20 16.66
N ALA A 450 9.33 18.23 17.27
CA ALA A 450 10.79 18.16 17.34
C ALA A 450 11.24 16.74 17.11
N SER A 451 12.20 16.54 16.23
CA SER A 451 12.77 15.24 15.88
C SER A 451 14.29 15.30 15.93
N LEU A 452 14.89 14.40 16.68
CA LEU A 452 16.34 14.20 16.79
C LEU A 452 16.68 12.82 16.27
N ILE A 453 17.58 12.75 15.31
CA ILE A 453 18.12 11.49 14.78
C ILE A 453 19.63 11.54 14.92
N SER A 454 20.22 10.47 15.46
CA SER A 454 21.66 10.37 15.61
C SER A 454 22.15 8.97 15.27
N ASP A 455 23.16 8.90 14.44
CA ASP A 455 23.86 7.67 14.06
C ASP A 455 25.33 7.81 14.45
N TYR A 456 25.87 6.79 15.12
CA TYR A 456 27.23 6.78 15.59
C TYR A 456 27.91 5.42 15.37
N ALA A 457 28.98 5.40 14.60
CA ALA A 457 29.84 4.22 14.46
C ALA A 457 30.82 4.14 15.65
N ILE A 458 30.57 3.23 16.57
CA ILE A 458 31.43 3.00 17.73
C ILE A 458 32.81 2.50 17.23
N ASN A 459 32.78 1.54 16.31
CA ASN A 459 33.93 1.04 15.59
C ASN A 459 33.51 0.51 14.21
N ARG A 460 34.41 -0.16 13.47
CA ARG A 460 34.10 -0.71 12.12
C ARG A 460 33.04 -1.82 12.13
N LEU A 461 32.78 -2.42 13.28
CA LEU A 461 31.91 -3.59 13.45
C LEU A 461 30.64 -3.26 14.20
N SER A 462 30.58 -2.10 14.86
CA SER A 462 29.43 -1.75 15.70
C SER A 462 28.98 -0.30 15.51
N SER A 463 27.67 -0.12 15.52
CA SER A 463 27.01 1.19 15.41
C SER A 463 25.87 1.30 16.42
N LEU A 464 25.62 2.53 16.81
CA LEU A 464 24.51 2.94 17.64
C LEU A 464 23.72 3.99 16.87
N SER A 465 22.41 3.81 16.73
CA SER A 465 21.51 4.82 16.18
C SER A 465 20.39 5.11 17.17
N GLY A 466 19.96 6.35 17.22
CA GLY A 466 18.87 6.78 18.09
C GLY A 466 18.00 7.81 17.41
N ASN A 467 16.73 7.77 17.71
CA ASN A 467 15.79 8.81 17.37
C ASN A 467 14.94 9.19 18.59
N MET A 468 14.53 10.44 18.62
CA MET A 468 13.62 10.97 19.61
C MET A 468 12.70 11.97 18.92
N ASP A 469 11.41 11.77 19.06
CA ASP A 469 10.38 12.57 18.43
C ASP A 469 9.42 13.08 19.52
N PHE A 470 9.17 14.35 19.51
CA PHE A 470 8.18 14.99 20.35
C PHE A 470 7.17 15.72 19.46
N SER A 471 5.88 15.51 19.72
CA SER A 471 4.82 16.26 19.08
C SER A 471 3.82 16.77 20.13
N ALA A 472 3.37 17.99 19.96
CA ALA A 472 2.34 18.61 20.77
C ALA A 472 1.40 19.36 19.84
N SER A 473 0.11 19.09 19.93
CA SER A 473 -0.92 19.80 19.17
C SER A 473 -2.04 20.24 20.10
N GLN A 474 -2.60 21.39 19.82
CA GLN A 474 -3.78 21.93 20.50
C GLN A 474 -4.74 22.47 19.45
N ASN A 475 -6.00 22.15 19.59
CA ASN A 475 -7.07 22.67 18.76
C ASN A 475 -8.15 23.29 19.66
N GLU A 476 -8.52 24.52 19.38
CA GLU A 476 -9.62 25.21 20.01
C GLU A 476 -10.66 25.57 18.94
N THR A 477 -11.92 25.28 19.20
CA THR A 477 -13.04 25.61 18.32
C THR A 477 -14.15 26.24 19.12
N GLU A 478 -14.68 27.36 18.67
CA GLU A 478 -15.85 27.99 19.26
C GLU A 478 -17.10 27.11 19.02
N ASN A 479 -17.86 26.85 20.10
CA ASN A 479 -19.08 26.05 20.02
C ASN A 479 -20.34 26.94 19.92
N ASP A 480 -21.49 26.35 19.61
CA ASP A 480 -22.75 27.05 19.40
C ASP A 480 -23.26 27.82 20.64
N ALA A 481 -22.75 27.52 21.83
CA ALA A 481 -23.08 28.19 23.08
C ALA A 481 -22.13 29.37 23.40
N GLY A 482 -21.21 29.73 22.49
CA GLY A 482 -20.19 30.77 22.71
C GLY A 482 -19.05 30.33 23.64
N GLY A 483 -18.99 29.06 23.99
CA GLY A 483 -17.86 28.47 24.70
C GLY A 483 -16.77 28.00 23.75
N LYS A 484 -15.61 27.61 24.31
CA LYS A 484 -14.49 27.03 23.53
C LYS A 484 -14.33 25.58 23.88
N ASP A 485 -14.35 24.73 22.85
CA ASP A 485 -13.98 23.33 22.98
C ASP A 485 -12.49 23.20 22.67
N THR A 486 -11.74 22.72 23.65
CA THR A 486 -10.28 22.55 23.52
C THR A 486 -9.93 21.08 23.53
N SER A 487 -9.21 20.64 22.52
CA SER A 487 -8.61 19.31 22.46
C SER A 487 -7.13 19.43 22.17
N GLY A 488 -6.33 18.55 22.74
CA GLY A 488 -4.90 18.56 22.51
C GLY A 488 -4.29 17.20 22.76
N SER A 489 -3.11 17.00 22.21
CA SER A 489 -2.33 15.78 22.43
C SER A 489 -0.85 16.11 22.52
N ARG A 490 -0.13 15.44 23.44
CA ARG A 490 1.32 15.51 23.54
C ARG A 490 1.88 14.11 23.56
N VAL A 491 2.76 13.83 22.63
CA VAL A 491 3.37 12.50 22.46
C VAL A 491 4.89 12.65 22.44
N LEU A 492 5.54 11.85 23.26
CA LEU A 492 6.98 11.64 23.20
C LEU A 492 7.23 10.21 22.77
N SER A 493 8.03 10.03 21.72
CA SER A 493 8.46 8.72 21.26
C SER A 493 9.97 8.71 20.98
N GLY A 494 10.57 7.53 21.03
CA GLY A 494 11.97 7.41 20.71
C GLY A 494 12.42 5.97 20.62
N GLY A 495 13.58 5.79 20.00
CA GLY A 495 14.19 4.49 19.81
C GLY A 495 15.70 4.56 19.90
N LEU A 496 16.28 3.46 20.33
CA LEU A 496 17.72 3.25 20.38
C LEU A 496 18.01 1.89 19.75
N ALA A 497 18.82 1.87 18.70
CA ALA A 497 19.22 0.65 18.02
C ALA A 497 20.74 0.47 18.09
N TYR A 498 21.16 -0.68 18.53
CA TYR A 498 22.56 -1.11 18.53
C TYR A 498 22.75 -2.27 17.57
N ARG A 499 23.79 -2.23 16.77
CA ARG A 499 24.19 -3.32 15.86
C ARG A 499 25.65 -3.64 16.04
N ASN A 500 25.99 -4.94 16.02
CA ASN A 500 27.35 -5.42 16.03
C ASN A 500 27.47 -6.63 15.09
N SER A 501 28.35 -6.55 14.10
CA SER A 501 28.54 -7.57 13.08
C SER A 501 29.50 -8.69 13.50
N ARG A 502 30.15 -8.58 14.69
CA ARG A 502 31.03 -9.61 15.27
C ARG A 502 31.04 -9.51 16.79
N PRO A 503 29.91 -9.71 17.45
CA PRO A 503 29.87 -9.70 18.91
C PRO A 503 30.79 -10.80 19.45
N LEU A 504 31.50 -10.50 20.52
CA LEU A 504 32.50 -11.40 21.16
C LEU A 504 33.64 -11.84 20.22
N GLY A 505 33.85 -11.15 19.10
CA GLY A 505 34.87 -11.55 18.12
C GLY A 505 34.50 -12.73 17.23
N ILE A 506 33.28 -13.29 17.38
CA ILE A 506 32.85 -14.48 16.62
C ILE A 506 32.53 -14.07 15.19
N TYR A 507 33.16 -14.73 14.24
CA TYR A 507 32.96 -14.52 12.81
C TYR A 507 31.52 -14.94 12.41
N ASN A 508 30.89 -14.22 11.52
CA ASN A 508 29.54 -14.50 11.03
C ASN A 508 28.41 -14.46 12.09
N LEU A 509 28.72 -14.04 13.32
CA LEU A 509 27.73 -13.74 14.33
C LEU A 509 27.36 -12.26 14.21
N GLN A 510 26.07 -11.97 14.16
CA GLN A 510 25.52 -10.61 14.15
C GLN A 510 24.60 -10.46 15.35
N PHE A 511 24.67 -9.32 15.98
CA PHE A 511 23.77 -8.93 17.05
C PHE A 511 23.11 -7.62 16.72
N SER A 512 21.81 -7.53 16.93
CA SER A 512 21.07 -6.26 16.91
C SER A 512 20.15 -6.19 18.12
N SER A 513 20.04 -4.99 18.68
CA SER A 513 19.13 -4.69 19.78
C SER A 513 18.44 -3.37 19.48
N ASN A 514 17.14 -3.31 19.66
CA ASN A 514 16.32 -2.14 19.41
C ASN A 514 15.38 -1.92 20.59
N LEU A 515 15.44 -0.76 21.19
CA LEU A 515 14.56 -0.30 22.25
C LEU A 515 13.72 0.85 21.72
N MET A 516 12.41 0.72 21.78
CA MET A 516 11.46 1.76 21.36
C MET A 516 10.50 2.06 22.51
N GLY A 517 10.11 3.30 22.64
CA GLY A 517 9.11 3.71 23.61
C GLY A 517 8.28 4.89 23.12
N SER A 518 7.06 4.94 23.58
CA SER A 518 6.20 6.11 23.38
C SER A 518 5.38 6.38 24.64
N LYS A 519 5.11 7.65 24.87
CA LYS A 519 4.29 8.11 26.00
C LYS A 519 3.40 9.25 25.51
N GLN A 520 2.13 9.09 25.70
CA GLN A 520 1.17 10.21 25.61
C GLN A 520 1.10 10.91 26.96
N ILE A 521 1.36 12.23 26.96
CA ILE A 521 1.56 12.99 28.21
C ILE A 521 0.23 13.44 28.80
N ASP A 522 -0.75 13.79 27.97
CA ASP A 522 -2.02 14.40 28.38
C ASP A 522 -3.19 13.40 28.47
N SER A 523 -2.93 12.10 28.36
CA SER A 523 -3.99 11.10 28.51
C SER A 523 -4.33 10.89 29.98
N PRO A 524 -5.61 10.90 30.38
CA PRO A 524 -6.04 10.57 31.73
C PRO A 524 -5.70 9.12 32.11
N VAL A 525 -5.46 8.26 31.12
CA VAL A 525 -4.95 6.91 31.30
C VAL A 525 -3.49 6.87 30.84
N PRO A 526 -2.54 6.36 31.65
CA PRO A 526 -1.13 6.25 31.26
C PRO A 526 -0.98 5.39 30.02
N THR A 527 -0.61 6.00 28.89
CA THR A 527 -0.41 5.30 27.61
C THR A 527 1.09 5.15 27.30
N THR A 528 1.84 4.60 28.25
CA THR A 528 3.26 4.36 28.04
C THR A 528 3.44 2.99 27.43
N THR A 529 4.05 2.94 26.25
CA THR A 529 4.48 1.69 25.61
C THR A 529 5.99 1.60 25.64
N LEU A 530 6.51 0.44 25.89
CA LEU A 530 7.95 0.15 25.82
C LEU A 530 8.13 -1.19 25.13
N ARG A 531 9.01 -1.24 24.15
CA ARG A 531 9.34 -2.47 23.42
C ARG A 531 10.83 -2.60 23.26
N TRP A 532 11.33 -3.75 23.62
CA TRP A 532 12.70 -4.15 23.39
C TRP A 532 12.74 -5.39 22.51
N ASP A 533 13.45 -5.31 21.38
CA ASP A 533 13.71 -6.42 20.48
C ASP A 533 15.23 -6.65 20.45
N ALA A 534 15.67 -7.90 20.61
CA ALA A 534 17.05 -8.29 20.43
C ALA A 534 17.15 -9.50 19.53
N SER A 535 18.10 -9.51 18.62
CA SER A 535 18.31 -10.63 17.73
C SER A 535 19.79 -10.99 17.61
N PHE A 536 20.05 -12.29 17.62
CA PHE A 536 21.34 -12.89 17.27
C PHE A 536 21.15 -13.68 15.98
N ARG A 537 22.04 -13.50 15.05
CA ARG A 537 22.08 -14.24 13.80
C ARG A 537 23.46 -14.81 13.59
N TYR A 538 23.54 -16.12 13.35
CA TYR A 538 24.79 -16.80 13.07
C TYR A 538 24.65 -17.61 11.79
N SER A 539 25.64 -17.54 10.89
CA SER A 539 25.67 -18.32 9.68
C SER A 539 27.02 -19.02 9.52
N LEU A 540 26.99 -20.32 9.25
CA LEU A 540 28.19 -21.14 9.02
C LEU A 540 27.94 -22.06 7.82
N GLY A 541 28.50 -21.70 6.68
CA GLY A 541 28.25 -22.41 5.44
C GLY A 541 26.74 -22.43 5.11
N LEU A 542 26.18 -23.62 5.00
CA LEU A 542 24.75 -23.84 4.71
C LEU A 542 23.83 -23.82 5.93
N LEU A 543 24.38 -23.63 7.12
CA LEU A 543 23.62 -23.50 8.37
C LEU A 543 23.41 -22.02 8.72
N SER A 544 22.20 -21.63 8.93
CA SER A 544 21.83 -20.34 9.51
C SER A 544 20.99 -20.53 10.78
N THR A 545 21.29 -19.75 11.81
CA THR A 545 20.53 -19.75 13.05
C THR A 545 20.17 -18.33 13.43
N SER A 546 18.99 -18.16 13.99
CA SER A 546 18.55 -16.88 14.56
C SER A 546 17.88 -17.11 15.90
N LEU A 547 18.13 -16.19 16.83
CA LEU A 547 17.49 -16.15 18.13
C LEU A 547 16.98 -14.72 18.33
N ASN A 548 15.67 -14.58 18.45
CA ASN A 548 15.01 -13.31 18.60
C ASN A 548 14.31 -13.27 19.96
N PHE A 549 14.50 -12.17 20.68
CA PHE A 549 13.83 -11.86 21.93
C PHE A 549 13.00 -10.61 21.74
N ARG A 550 11.83 -10.59 22.32
CA ARG A 550 11.00 -9.41 22.42
C ARG A 550 10.42 -9.31 23.81
N ALA A 551 10.48 -8.13 24.40
CA ALA A 551 9.73 -7.76 25.58
C ALA A 551 8.98 -6.45 25.27
N ALA A 552 7.68 -6.44 25.54
CA ALA A 552 6.86 -5.27 25.31
C ALA A 552 5.95 -5.02 26.51
N ARG A 553 5.79 -3.75 26.86
CA ARG A 553 4.80 -3.27 27.81
C ARG A 553 3.77 -2.45 27.07
N SER A 554 2.51 -2.86 27.17
CA SER A 554 1.40 -2.14 26.55
C SER A 554 1.00 -0.88 27.36
N ALA A 555 0.18 -0.04 26.77
CA ALA A 555 -0.38 1.14 27.42
C ALA A 555 -1.22 0.79 28.68
N SER A 556 -1.88 -0.37 28.68
CA SER A 556 -2.61 -0.90 29.84
C SER A 556 -1.71 -1.43 30.97
N GLY A 557 -0.39 -1.44 30.76
CA GLY A 557 0.58 -1.95 31.71
C GLY A 557 0.84 -3.45 31.61
N SER A 558 0.14 -4.18 30.76
CA SER A 558 0.41 -5.59 30.53
C SER A 558 1.78 -5.79 29.89
N VAL A 559 2.47 -6.83 30.31
CA VAL A 559 3.81 -7.17 29.80
C VAL A 559 3.70 -8.44 28.98
N SER A 560 4.21 -8.38 27.75
CA SER A 560 4.39 -9.56 26.90
C SER A 560 5.88 -9.82 26.67
N LYS A 561 6.26 -11.09 26.67
CA LYS A 561 7.62 -11.54 26.34
C LYS A 561 7.53 -12.61 25.28
N SER A 562 8.44 -12.61 24.35
CA SER A 562 8.55 -13.69 23.40
C SER A 562 10.00 -14.02 23.08
N MET A 563 10.26 -15.29 22.83
CA MET A 563 11.53 -15.80 22.36
C MET A 563 11.26 -16.68 21.13
N ASN A 564 12.00 -16.47 20.08
CA ASN A 564 11.92 -17.29 18.87
C ASN A 564 13.32 -17.73 18.48
N PHE A 565 13.54 -19.02 18.42
CA PHE A 565 14.74 -19.63 17.90
C PHE A 565 14.45 -20.33 16.59
N GLN A 566 15.27 -20.09 15.59
CA GLN A 566 15.20 -20.75 14.29
C GLN A 566 16.58 -21.28 13.90
N ALA A 567 16.63 -22.49 13.43
CA ALA A 567 17.81 -23.08 12.81
C ALA A 567 17.41 -23.66 11.45
N THR A 568 18.09 -23.25 10.39
CA THR A 568 17.83 -23.70 9.02
C THR A 568 19.13 -24.20 8.42
N ARG A 569 19.10 -25.38 7.81
CA ARG A 569 20.19 -25.94 7.02
C ARG A 569 19.71 -26.18 5.59
N SER A 570 20.39 -25.57 4.65
CA SER A 570 20.21 -25.84 3.22
C SER A 570 21.19 -26.93 2.76
N PHE A 571 20.89 -27.64 1.69
CA PHE A 571 21.75 -28.68 1.08
C PHE A 571 21.48 -28.81 -0.42
#